data_a3e7ab92e1a162652da903cecb13908f
#
_entry.id   a3e7ab92e1a162652da903cecb13908f
#
_cell.length_a   1.000
_cell.length_b   1.000
_cell.length_c   1.000
_cell.angle_alpha   90.00
_cell.angle_beta   90.00
_cell.angle_gamma   90.00
#
_symmetry.space_group_name_H-M   'P 1'
#
loop_
_entity.id
_entity.type
_entity.pdbx_description
1 polymer ?
#
loop_
_entity_poly.entity_id
_entity_poly.type
_entity_poly.pdbx_seq_one_letter_code
_entity_poly.pdbx_strand_id
1 'polypeptide(L)'
;MKNIEVGYSVIRDGNVILQDVASVKITDRQIPEIAKYILSDVEYQTGELVCVPSKIYDRITSSVYEDAISKLGKRKDALYGDDEVELEEFLPDSLLKLLPEEVVAVLPFESNLEDEESDVEEEKCVKKGCELPEPDNSNTLYLVIKQVYFDQIIAGTKTKEYREVKYSTYKKYVKTEDDGSVMFSDAISDEELSKYQCEDDLNIYNNGVCPLIPKNWCYLNLAVGYSKKRDTALVEVVDITFEAETDKSGNVVRFDFDESDNVCFSPTGKLCLWIAVFHLGKVVRKEIVSK
;
A
#
# COMPACT_ATOMS: atom_id res chain seq x y z
N MET A 1 -26.76 5.86 13.33
CA MET A 1 -25.56 6.46 12.70
C MET A 1 -24.34 5.95 13.43
N LYS A 2 -23.36 5.43 12.72
CA LYS A 2 -22.08 4.97 13.23
C LYS A 2 -20.98 5.93 12.78
N ASN A 3 -19.94 6.13 13.57
CA ASN A 3 -18.74 6.84 13.14
C ASN A 3 -17.70 5.81 12.77
N ILE A 4 -17.05 6.01 11.62
CA ILE A 4 -15.84 5.30 11.24
C ILE A 4 -14.66 6.27 11.32
N GLU A 5 -13.49 5.75 11.58
CA GLU A 5 -12.22 6.47 11.61
C GLU A 5 -11.48 6.17 10.33
N VAL A 6 -11.15 7.21 9.57
CA VAL A 6 -10.46 7.12 8.28
C VAL A 6 -9.13 7.84 8.40
N GLY A 7 -8.03 7.11 8.31
CA GLY A 7 -6.69 7.66 8.29
C GLY A 7 -6.41 8.37 6.96
N TYR A 8 -5.70 9.50 7.01
CA TYR A 8 -5.29 10.22 5.82
C TYR A 8 -4.00 10.99 6.03
N SER A 9 -3.32 11.28 4.93
CA SER A 9 -2.15 12.14 4.87
C SER A 9 -2.38 13.29 3.91
N VAL A 10 -1.83 14.47 4.22
CA VAL A 10 -1.73 15.59 3.28
C VAL A 10 -0.27 15.72 2.88
N ILE A 11 -0.02 15.71 1.59
CA ILE A 11 1.32 15.72 1.00
C ILE A 11 1.48 17.02 0.20
N ARG A 12 2.59 17.72 0.45
CA ARG A 12 3.00 18.91 -0.27
C ARG A 12 4.46 18.76 -0.70
N ASP A 13 4.74 18.95 -1.97
CA ASP A 13 6.09 18.79 -2.54
C ASP A 13 6.74 17.45 -2.15
N GLY A 14 5.95 16.36 -2.15
CA GLY A 14 6.39 15.03 -1.77
C GLY A 14 6.63 14.81 -0.27
N ASN A 15 6.32 15.79 0.58
CA ASN A 15 6.48 15.70 2.02
C ASN A 15 5.12 15.63 2.73
N VAL A 16 4.98 14.73 3.70
CA VAL A 16 3.79 14.64 4.55
C VAL A 16 3.77 15.83 5.51
N ILE A 17 2.86 16.79 5.28
CA ILE A 17 2.69 17.98 6.12
C ILE A 17 1.64 17.80 7.22
N LEU A 18 0.71 16.87 7.01
CA LEU A 18 -0.31 16.49 7.98
C LEU A 18 -0.59 14.99 7.84
N GLN A 19 -0.64 14.29 8.96
CA GLN A 19 -1.14 12.91 9.05
C GLN A 19 -2.11 12.86 10.23
N ASP A 20 -3.34 12.44 9.97
CA ASP A 20 -4.39 12.44 11.01
C ASP A 20 -5.54 11.48 10.65
N VAL A 21 -6.58 11.46 11.47
CA VAL A 21 -7.76 10.61 11.33
C VAL A 21 -9.01 11.49 11.27
N ALA A 22 -9.80 11.31 10.24
CA ALA A 22 -11.11 11.92 10.09
C ALA A 22 -12.20 11.01 10.65
N SER A 23 -13.18 11.60 11.37
CA SER A 23 -14.37 10.87 11.83
C SER A 23 -15.50 11.05 10.82
N VAL A 24 -15.81 9.98 10.10
CA VAL A 24 -16.84 9.98 9.05
C VAL A 24 -18.10 9.29 9.53
N LYS A 25 -19.26 9.91 9.30
CA LYS A 25 -20.56 9.36 9.70
C LYS A 25 -21.12 8.43 8.62
N ILE A 26 -21.34 7.16 8.99
CA ILE A 26 -22.02 6.16 8.17
C ILE A 26 -23.39 5.87 8.77
N THR A 27 -24.42 5.83 7.94
CA THR A 27 -25.78 5.49 8.39
C THR A 27 -25.95 3.97 8.42
N ASP A 28 -26.84 3.49 9.30
CA ASP A 28 -27.15 2.06 9.40
C ASP A 28 -27.73 1.46 8.10
N ARG A 29 -28.22 2.32 7.19
CA ARG A 29 -28.69 1.91 5.84
C ARG A 29 -27.56 1.71 4.84
N GLN A 30 -26.45 2.40 5.02
CA GLN A 30 -25.30 2.30 4.13
C GLN A 30 -24.46 1.04 4.37
N ILE A 31 -24.50 0.47 5.58
CA ILE A 31 -23.76 -0.74 5.92
C ILE A 31 -24.19 -1.93 5.04
N PRO A 32 -25.49 -2.27 4.92
CA PRO A 32 -25.92 -3.32 3.99
C PRO A 32 -25.66 -3.00 2.52
N GLU A 33 -25.64 -1.71 2.13
CA GLU A 33 -25.33 -1.27 0.77
C GLU A 33 -23.85 -1.56 0.44
N ILE A 34 -22.95 -1.22 1.36
CA ILE A 34 -21.52 -1.54 1.25
C ILE A 34 -21.32 -3.06 1.18
N ALA A 35 -21.95 -3.80 2.11
CA ALA A 35 -21.85 -5.25 2.17
C ALA A 35 -22.30 -5.91 0.85
N LYS A 36 -23.44 -5.47 0.29
CA LYS A 36 -23.95 -5.95 -0.99
C LYS A 36 -23.00 -5.62 -2.15
N TYR A 37 -22.42 -4.43 -2.14
CA TYR A 37 -21.48 -4.00 -3.17
C TYR A 37 -20.22 -4.88 -3.15
N ILE A 38 -19.62 -5.09 -1.98
CA ILE A 38 -18.48 -5.98 -1.80
C ILE A 38 -18.79 -7.39 -2.33
N LEU A 39 -19.94 -7.97 -1.97
CA LEU A 39 -20.31 -9.32 -2.41
C LEU A 39 -20.67 -9.41 -3.90
N SER A 40 -21.09 -8.31 -4.55
CA SER A 40 -21.41 -8.30 -5.97
C SER A 40 -20.18 -8.21 -6.87
N ASP A 41 -19.07 -7.73 -6.33
CA ASP A 41 -17.87 -7.37 -7.11
C ASP A 41 -16.66 -8.27 -6.81
N VAL A 42 -16.91 -9.43 -6.20
CA VAL A 42 -15.86 -10.40 -5.80
C VAL A 42 -15.01 -10.88 -6.99
N GLU A 43 -15.54 -10.86 -8.21
CA GLU A 43 -14.80 -11.29 -9.41
C GLU A 43 -13.78 -10.25 -9.91
N TYR A 44 -13.91 -8.98 -9.49
CA TYR A 44 -13.05 -7.86 -9.91
C TYR A 44 -12.15 -7.34 -8.80
N GLN A 45 -12.14 -8.01 -7.65
CA GLN A 45 -11.27 -7.65 -6.53
C GLN A 45 -9.84 -8.17 -6.75
N THR A 46 -9.19 -7.61 -7.73
CA THR A 46 -7.73 -7.55 -7.75
C THR A 46 -7.32 -6.51 -6.71
N GLY A 47 -6.61 -6.90 -5.66
CA GLY A 47 -5.88 -6.12 -4.64
C GLY A 47 -6.24 -4.65 -4.37
N GLU A 48 -6.86 -3.96 -5.29
CA GLU A 48 -7.40 -2.62 -5.10
C GLU A 48 -8.80 -2.67 -4.53
N LEU A 49 -8.88 -2.32 -3.37
CA LEU A 49 -9.95 -2.15 -2.43
C LEU A 49 -10.96 -1.08 -2.83
N VAL A 50 -11.55 -1.13 -3.96
CA VAL A 50 -12.69 -0.28 -4.27
C VAL A 50 -13.99 -1.02 -3.94
N CYS A 51 -14.22 -1.22 -2.67
CA CYS A 51 -15.38 -1.95 -2.20
C CYS A 51 -16.47 -1.05 -1.62
N VAL A 52 -16.52 0.20 -2.04
CA VAL A 52 -17.51 1.16 -1.52
C VAL A 52 -18.22 1.83 -2.69
N PRO A 53 -19.58 1.86 -2.71
CA PRO A 53 -20.30 2.60 -3.73
C PRO A 53 -19.82 4.05 -3.86
N SER A 54 -19.69 4.56 -5.09
CA SER A 54 -19.11 5.89 -5.38
C SER A 54 -19.67 7.01 -4.51
N LYS A 55 -20.98 7.04 -4.28
CA LYS A 55 -21.63 8.03 -3.38
C LYS A 55 -21.17 7.97 -1.93
N ILE A 56 -20.77 6.80 -1.46
CA ILE A 56 -20.25 6.62 -0.11
C ILE A 56 -18.79 7.02 -0.09
N TYR A 57 -18.05 6.68 -1.12
CA TYR A 57 -16.68 7.12 -1.34
C TYR A 57 -16.55 8.64 -1.36
N ASP A 58 -17.35 9.33 -2.20
CA ASP A 58 -17.37 10.78 -2.29
C ASP A 58 -17.66 11.45 -0.94
N ARG A 59 -18.49 10.81 -0.12
CA ARG A 59 -18.79 11.30 1.22
C ARG A 59 -17.62 11.13 2.18
N ILE A 60 -16.92 9.99 2.10
CA ILE A 60 -15.74 9.72 2.90
C ILE A 60 -14.66 10.74 2.55
N THR A 61 -14.34 10.88 1.27
CA THR A 61 -13.33 11.82 0.79
C THR A 61 -13.67 13.26 1.15
N SER A 62 -14.91 13.71 0.93
CA SER A 62 -15.36 15.05 1.32
C SER A 62 -15.16 15.30 2.82
N SER A 63 -15.50 14.33 3.67
CA SER A 63 -15.33 14.47 5.12
C SER A 63 -13.85 14.52 5.53
N VAL A 64 -12.99 13.79 4.84
CA VAL A 64 -11.52 13.82 5.04
C VAL A 64 -10.98 15.19 4.63
N TYR A 65 -11.36 15.72 3.46
CA TYR A 65 -10.96 17.06 3.02
C TYR A 65 -11.38 18.15 4.00
N GLU A 66 -12.63 18.12 4.50
CA GLU A 66 -13.12 19.07 5.50
C GLU A 66 -12.29 19.02 6.80
N ASP A 67 -11.94 17.80 7.25
CA ASP A 67 -11.13 17.61 8.44
C ASP A 67 -9.68 18.12 8.22
N ALA A 68 -9.06 17.82 7.06
CA ALA A 68 -7.74 18.30 6.68
C ALA A 68 -7.67 19.83 6.68
N ILE A 69 -8.63 20.50 6.03
CA ILE A 69 -8.72 21.97 6.00
C ILE A 69 -8.83 22.54 7.42
N SER A 70 -9.69 21.94 8.25
CA SER A 70 -9.87 22.37 9.65
C SER A 70 -8.60 22.24 10.47
N LYS A 71 -7.84 21.15 10.29
CA LYS A 71 -6.62 20.86 11.06
C LYS A 71 -5.45 21.72 10.60
N LEU A 72 -5.27 21.90 9.28
CA LEU A 72 -4.27 22.83 8.75
C LEU A 72 -4.55 24.27 9.20
N GLY A 73 -5.81 24.71 9.14
CA GLY A 73 -6.20 26.04 9.64
C GLY A 73 -5.86 26.26 11.12
N LYS A 74 -5.98 25.24 11.99
CA LYS A 74 -5.53 25.30 13.38
C LYS A 74 -4.02 25.46 13.51
N ARG A 75 -3.24 24.97 12.55
CA ARG A 75 -1.77 25.13 12.46
C ARG A 75 -1.37 26.43 11.78
N LYS A 76 -2.33 27.30 11.42
CA LYS A 76 -2.15 28.53 10.62
C LYS A 76 -1.59 28.25 9.21
N ASP A 77 -1.96 27.14 8.65
CA ASP A 77 -1.67 26.70 7.30
C ASP A 77 -2.98 26.48 6.52
N ALA A 78 -2.91 26.33 5.22
CA ALA A 78 -4.06 26.09 4.35
C ALA A 78 -3.80 24.88 3.47
N LEU A 79 -4.88 24.24 2.99
CA LEU A 79 -4.80 23.24 1.93
C LEU A 79 -4.78 23.99 0.58
N TYR A 80 -3.75 23.77 -0.21
CA TYR A 80 -3.59 24.35 -1.55
C TYR A 80 -4.04 23.38 -2.64
N GLY A 81 -4.26 23.88 -3.85
CA GLY A 81 -4.79 23.07 -4.95
C GLY A 81 -3.83 22.01 -5.51
N ASP A 82 -2.55 22.12 -5.17
CA ASP A 82 -1.48 21.19 -5.50
C ASP A 82 -1.09 20.24 -4.33
N ASP A 83 -1.74 20.41 -3.17
CA ASP A 83 -1.60 19.44 -2.07
C ASP A 83 -2.39 18.18 -2.38
N GLU A 84 -1.77 17.01 -2.19
CA GLU A 84 -2.42 15.71 -2.33
C GLU A 84 -3.00 15.28 -0.97
N VAL A 85 -4.27 14.85 -0.95
CA VAL A 85 -4.89 14.24 0.23
C VAL A 85 -5.08 12.76 -0.03
N GLU A 86 -4.25 11.93 0.59
CA GLU A 86 -4.28 10.47 0.44
C GLU A 86 -5.05 9.82 1.58
N LEU A 87 -5.94 8.89 1.25
CA LEU A 87 -6.54 7.97 2.23
C LEU A 87 -5.54 6.84 2.50
N GLU A 88 -5.24 6.59 3.77
CA GLU A 88 -4.26 5.56 4.13
C GLU A 88 -4.84 4.14 4.07
N GLU A 89 -6.14 3.98 4.27
CA GLU A 89 -6.88 2.73 4.08
C GLU A 89 -8.26 3.02 3.51
N PHE A 90 -8.62 2.35 2.43
CA PHE A 90 -9.91 2.51 1.79
C PHE A 90 -11.05 1.86 2.60
N LEU A 91 -10.78 0.71 3.24
CA LEU A 91 -11.68 0.05 4.19
C LEU A 91 -11.05 0.07 5.59
N PRO A 92 -11.24 1.15 6.35
CA PRO A 92 -10.66 1.24 7.68
C PRO A 92 -11.25 0.18 8.61
N ASP A 93 -10.44 -0.30 9.55
CA ASP A 93 -10.83 -1.29 10.56
C ASP A 93 -12.15 -0.96 11.28
N SER A 94 -12.41 0.33 11.46
CA SER A 94 -13.65 0.82 12.06
C SER A 94 -14.89 0.55 11.19
N LEU A 95 -14.74 0.52 9.86
CA LEU A 95 -15.80 0.14 8.93
C LEU A 95 -15.91 -1.39 8.86
N LEU A 96 -14.81 -2.12 8.78
CA LEU A 96 -14.80 -3.59 8.74
C LEU A 96 -15.56 -4.20 9.92
N LYS A 97 -15.41 -3.64 11.11
CA LYS A 97 -16.15 -4.06 12.32
C LYS A 97 -17.66 -3.86 12.24
N LEU A 98 -18.16 -3.10 11.29
CA LEU A 98 -19.58 -2.87 11.07
C LEU A 98 -20.18 -3.79 10.01
N LEU A 99 -19.34 -4.47 9.22
CA LEU A 99 -19.76 -5.39 8.17
C LEU A 99 -19.99 -6.80 8.76
N PRO A 100 -20.89 -7.61 8.15
CA PRO A 100 -21.05 -9.03 8.49
C PRO A 100 -19.72 -9.79 8.29
N GLU A 101 -19.47 -10.81 9.13
CA GLU A 101 -18.25 -11.63 9.06
C GLU A 101 -18.06 -12.29 7.69
N GLU A 102 -19.15 -12.75 7.07
CA GLU A 102 -19.17 -13.34 5.74
C GLU A 102 -18.70 -12.37 4.63
N VAL A 103 -18.95 -11.05 4.81
CA VAL A 103 -18.49 -10.02 3.88
C VAL A 103 -17.02 -9.74 4.10
N VAL A 104 -16.58 -9.69 5.34
CA VAL A 104 -15.18 -9.48 5.68
C VAL A 104 -14.32 -10.64 5.21
N ALA A 105 -14.85 -11.87 5.26
CA ALA A 105 -14.13 -13.09 4.86
C ALA A 105 -13.85 -13.18 3.35
N VAL A 106 -14.61 -12.47 2.50
CA VAL A 106 -14.40 -12.47 1.04
C VAL A 106 -13.55 -11.31 0.55
N LEU A 107 -13.24 -10.35 1.43
CA LEU A 107 -12.32 -9.28 1.08
C LEU A 107 -10.92 -9.87 0.88
N PRO A 108 -10.23 -9.50 -0.19
CA PRO A 108 -8.84 -9.89 -0.37
C PRO A 108 -8.02 -9.17 0.70
N PHE A 109 -7.88 -9.82 1.83
CA PHE A 109 -6.81 -9.44 2.75
C PHE A 109 -5.52 -9.96 2.12
N GLU A 110 -4.47 -9.16 2.13
CA GLU A 110 -3.11 -9.50 1.66
C GLU A 110 -2.52 -10.78 2.35
N SER A 111 -3.34 -11.58 3.01
CA SER A 111 -2.94 -12.70 3.87
C SER A 111 -3.11 -14.10 3.25
N ASN A 112 -3.62 -14.23 2.01
CA ASN A 112 -3.85 -15.54 1.41
C ASN A 112 -2.75 -16.00 0.42
N LEU A 113 -1.59 -15.38 0.48
CA LEU A 113 -0.38 -16.01 -0.07
C LEU A 113 0.15 -16.95 1.03
N GLU A 114 -0.40 -18.13 1.12
CA GLU A 114 0.19 -19.21 1.91
C GLU A 114 1.55 -19.55 1.30
N ASP A 115 2.58 -19.50 2.13
CA ASP A 115 3.96 -19.87 1.80
C ASP A 115 3.99 -21.34 1.33
N GLU A 116 3.81 -21.61 0.04
CA GLU A 116 4.31 -22.85 -0.54
C GLU A 116 5.82 -22.65 -0.76
N GLU A 117 6.58 -23.15 0.19
CA GLU A 117 8.03 -23.29 0.06
C GLU A 117 8.33 -24.15 -1.18
N SER A 118 8.60 -23.51 -2.31
CA SER A 118 9.34 -24.15 -3.38
C SER A 118 10.81 -23.92 -3.12
N ASP A 119 11.54 -24.99 -2.76
CA ASP A 119 12.98 -25.04 -2.70
C ASP A 119 13.59 -24.71 -4.07
N VAL A 120 13.80 -23.44 -4.33
CA VAL A 120 14.73 -22.97 -5.35
C VAL A 120 15.89 -22.34 -4.61
N GLU A 121 17.06 -22.96 -4.72
CA GLU A 121 18.31 -22.41 -4.21
C GLU A 121 18.62 -21.08 -4.91
N GLU A 122 18.10 -19.98 -4.36
CA GLU A 122 18.53 -18.63 -4.73
C GLU A 122 19.90 -18.35 -4.08
N GLU A 123 20.88 -18.02 -4.91
CA GLU A 123 22.14 -17.46 -4.46
C GLU A 123 21.88 -16.20 -3.62
N LYS A 124 21.93 -16.37 -2.31
CA LYS A 124 21.81 -15.30 -1.31
C LYS A 124 22.95 -14.30 -1.53
N CYS A 125 22.64 -13.16 -2.09
CA CYS A 125 23.47 -11.98 -1.97
C CYS A 125 23.38 -11.46 -0.52
N VAL A 126 23.97 -12.23 0.39
CA VAL A 126 24.13 -11.84 1.79
C VAL A 126 25.17 -10.74 1.83
N LYS A 127 24.77 -9.50 2.06
CA LYS A 127 25.67 -8.43 2.51
C LYS A 127 26.19 -8.80 3.90
N LYS A 128 27.19 -9.71 3.92
CA LYS A 128 27.93 -10.09 5.12
C LYS A 128 28.80 -8.91 5.55
N GLY A 129 28.47 -8.26 6.66
CA GLY A 129 29.43 -7.51 7.45
C GLY A 129 29.45 -5.98 7.32
N CYS A 130 28.38 -5.32 6.83
CA CYS A 130 28.19 -3.88 7.05
C CYS A 130 27.26 -3.68 8.25
N GLU A 131 27.69 -2.93 9.26
CA GLU A 131 26.80 -2.42 10.28
C GLU A 131 25.75 -1.52 9.59
N LEU A 132 24.46 -1.77 9.88
CA LEU A 132 23.40 -0.90 9.36
C LEU A 132 23.59 0.51 9.93
N PRO A 133 23.31 1.56 9.15
CA PRO A 133 23.37 2.93 9.65
C PRO A 133 22.36 3.12 10.77
N GLU A 134 22.60 4.08 11.66
CA GLU A 134 21.61 4.46 12.68
C GLU A 134 20.29 4.87 12.01
N PRO A 135 19.13 4.48 12.58
CA PRO A 135 17.82 4.81 12.01
C PRO A 135 17.56 6.32 12.00
N ASP A 136 17.25 6.85 10.83
CA ASP A 136 16.83 8.23 10.60
C ASP A 136 15.73 8.32 9.53
N ASN A 137 15.24 9.52 9.24
CA ASN A 137 14.18 9.74 8.26
C ASN A 137 14.60 9.43 6.81
N SER A 138 15.90 9.38 6.51
CA SER A 138 16.40 9.11 5.15
C SER A 138 16.49 7.61 4.85
N ASN A 139 16.51 6.76 5.89
CA ASN A 139 16.70 5.31 5.77
C ASN A 139 15.59 4.50 6.45
N THR A 140 14.55 5.15 6.96
CA THR A 140 13.45 4.50 7.69
C THR A 140 12.11 4.84 7.04
N LEU A 141 11.41 3.83 6.54
CA LEU A 141 10.06 3.97 6.01
C LEU A 141 9.03 3.78 7.13
N TYR A 142 8.14 4.75 7.28
CA TYR A 142 7.00 4.62 8.18
C TYR A 142 5.84 3.91 7.49
N LEU A 143 5.30 2.86 8.14
CA LEU A 143 4.14 2.11 7.65
C LEU A 143 3.13 1.86 8.77
N VAL A 144 1.86 2.05 8.42
CA VAL A 144 0.75 1.62 9.28
C VAL A 144 0.35 0.21 8.88
N ILE A 145 0.16 -0.67 9.88
CA ILE A 145 -0.22 -2.07 9.68
C ILE A 145 -1.35 -2.50 10.62
N LYS A 146 -1.98 -3.63 10.31
CA LYS A 146 -2.99 -4.23 11.18
C LYS A 146 -2.33 -4.90 12.39
N GLN A 147 -3.06 -4.94 13.52
CA GLN A 147 -2.56 -5.55 14.76
C GLN A 147 -2.11 -7.01 14.54
N VAL A 148 -2.87 -7.78 13.79
CA VAL A 148 -2.54 -9.20 13.53
C VAL A 148 -1.18 -9.36 12.84
N TYR A 149 -0.87 -8.52 11.87
CA TYR A 149 0.43 -8.58 11.18
C TYR A 149 1.56 -8.04 12.05
N PHE A 150 1.28 -6.99 12.81
CA PHE A 150 2.23 -6.49 13.80
C PHE A 150 2.62 -7.60 14.78
N ASP A 151 1.65 -8.32 15.34
CA ASP A 151 1.88 -9.40 16.30
C ASP A 151 2.69 -10.55 15.66
N GLN A 152 2.40 -10.90 14.40
CA GLN A 152 3.14 -11.91 13.65
C GLN A 152 4.60 -11.48 13.39
N ILE A 153 4.84 -10.22 13.03
CA ILE A 153 6.20 -9.68 12.84
C ILE A 153 6.96 -9.68 14.16
N ILE A 154 6.33 -9.24 15.25
CA ILE A 154 6.94 -9.26 16.59
C ILE A 154 7.25 -10.67 17.07
N ALA A 155 6.44 -11.65 16.69
CA ALA A 155 6.66 -13.06 16.98
C ALA A 155 7.68 -13.73 16.04
N GLY A 156 8.08 -13.06 14.95
CA GLY A 156 8.99 -13.60 13.92
C GLY A 156 8.36 -14.63 13.00
N THR A 157 7.02 -14.76 13.00
CA THR A 157 6.28 -15.69 12.12
C THR A 157 5.95 -15.07 10.77
N LYS A 158 5.90 -13.75 10.66
CA LYS A 158 5.81 -13.01 9.41
C LYS A 158 7.15 -12.34 9.12
N THR A 159 7.82 -12.78 8.06
CA THR A 159 9.16 -12.32 7.66
C THR A 159 9.15 -11.41 6.44
N LYS A 160 8.00 -11.21 5.82
CA LYS A 160 7.81 -10.33 4.66
C LYS A 160 6.68 -9.36 4.92
N GLU A 161 6.81 -8.12 4.42
CA GLU A 161 5.74 -7.13 4.40
C GLU A 161 5.52 -6.69 2.96
N TYR A 162 4.26 -6.62 2.53
CA TYR A 162 3.86 -6.41 1.14
C TYR A 162 3.19 -5.06 0.99
N ARG A 163 3.53 -4.33 -0.08
CA ARG A 163 2.92 -3.05 -0.43
C ARG A 163 2.74 -2.93 -1.93
N GLU A 164 1.53 -2.67 -2.36
CA GLU A 164 1.23 -2.40 -3.75
C GLU A 164 1.91 -1.11 -4.22
N VAL A 165 2.49 -1.14 -5.43
CA VAL A 165 3.13 0.02 -6.06
C VAL A 165 2.06 0.77 -6.86
N LYS A 166 1.51 1.84 -6.27
CA LYS A 166 0.49 2.70 -6.88
C LYS A 166 1.09 4.03 -7.32
N TYR A 167 0.44 4.70 -8.27
CA TYR A 167 0.82 6.06 -8.67
C TYR A 167 0.86 7.05 -7.50
N SER A 168 -0.08 6.92 -6.56
CA SER A 168 -0.12 7.75 -5.35
C SER A 168 1.00 7.46 -4.34
N THR A 169 1.64 6.27 -4.39
CA THR A 169 2.57 5.86 -3.33
C THR A 169 3.93 5.35 -3.84
N TYR A 170 4.13 5.23 -5.15
CA TYR A 170 5.34 4.62 -5.73
C TYR A 170 6.65 5.25 -5.24
N LYS A 171 6.67 6.56 -5.02
CA LYS A 171 7.83 7.30 -4.51
C LYS A 171 8.31 6.80 -3.13
N LYS A 172 7.46 6.06 -2.40
CA LYS A 172 7.84 5.41 -1.14
C LYS A 172 8.65 4.14 -1.38
N TYR A 173 8.45 3.46 -2.52
CA TYR A 173 8.97 2.12 -2.78
C TYR A 173 9.96 2.06 -3.94
N VAL A 174 9.75 2.91 -4.94
CA VAL A 174 10.53 2.93 -6.19
C VAL A 174 11.49 4.11 -6.18
N LYS A 175 12.68 3.89 -6.71
CA LYS A 175 13.68 4.93 -6.90
C LYS A 175 13.27 5.85 -8.03
N THR A 176 13.40 7.14 -7.82
CA THR A 176 13.04 8.19 -8.80
C THR A 176 14.21 9.11 -9.05
N GLU A 177 14.22 9.74 -10.22
CA GLU A 177 15.07 10.88 -10.55
C GLU A 177 14.61 12.13 -9.77
N ASP A 178 15.38 13.22 -9.87
CA ASP A 178 15.09 14.47 -9.19
C ASP A 178 13.78 15.13 -9.65
N ASP A 179 13.35 14.89 -10.89
CA ASP A 179 12.08 15.34 -11.45
C ASP A 179 10.87 14.48 -11.06
N GLY A 180 11.13 13.37 -10.34
CA GLY A 180 10.12 12.42 -9.91
C GLY A 180 9.84 11.29 -10.90
N SER A 181 10.49 11.26 -12.06
CA SER A 181 10.37 10.15 -13.00
C SER A 181 10.94 8.84 -12.43
N VAL A 182 10.39 7.72 -12.87
CA VAL A 182 10.78 6.39 -12.40
C VAL A 182 12.16 6.02 -12.92
N MET A 183 13.02 5.50 -12.06
CA MET A 183 14.29 4.91 -12.46
C MET A 183 14.11 3.44 -12.80
N PHE A 184 14.56 3.04 -14.00
CA PHE A 184 14.52 1.65 -14.44
C PHE A 184 15.87 0.96 -14.23
N SER A 185 15.82 -0.35 -13.99
CA SER A 185 16.98 -1.22 -13.91
C SER A 185 17.42 -1.68 -15.31
N ASP A 186 18.63 -2.23 -15.40
CA ASP A 186 19.16 -2.84 -16.63
C ASP A 186 18.34 -4.08 -17.12
N ALA A 187 17.31 -4.47 -16.35
CA ALA A 187 16.42 -5.57 -16.73
C ALA A 187 15.55 -5.25 -17.95
N ILE A 188 15.38 -3.98 -18.28
CA ILE A 188 14.64 -3.52 -19.47
C ILE A 188 15.53 -2.59 -20.28
N SER A 189 15.54 -2.74 -21.61
CA SER A 189 16.32 -1.88 -22.50
C SER A 189 15.54 -0.63 -22.88
N ASP A 190 16.25 0.45 -23.25
CA ASP A 190 15.64 1.68 -23.76
C ASP A 190 14.76 1.44 -24.99
N GLU A 191 15.13 0.47 -25.84
CA GLU A 191 14.30 0.08 -26.98
C GLU A 191 12.97 -0.55 -26.56
N GLU A 192 12.99 -1.35 -25.48
CA GLU A 192 11.76 -1.92 -24.94
C GLU A 192 10.92 -0.87 -24.24
N LEU A 193 11.53 -0.01 -23.41
CA LEU A 193 10.85 1.12 -22.75
C LEU A 193 10.14 2.03 -23.73
N SER A 194 10.74 2.30 -24.90
CA SER A 194 10.16 3.17 -25.92
C SER A 194 8.82 2.68 -26.50
N LYS A 195 8.42 1.45 -26.20
CA LYS A 195 7.13 0.86 -26.63
C LYS A 195 5.97 1.18 -25.68
N TYR A 196 6.26 1.78 -24.54
CA TYR A 196 5.30 2.12 -23.50
C TYR A 196 5.10 3.62 -23.43
N GLN A 197 3.96 4.04 -22.88
CA GLN A 197 3.69 5.45 -22.55
C GLN A 197 4.17 5.74 -21.14
N CYS A 198 4.29 7.02 -20.78
CA CYS A 198 4.70 7.41 -19.42
C CYS A 198 3.72 6.91 -18.35
N GLU A 199 2.44 6.78 -18.71
CA GLU A 199 1.39 6.28 -17.83
C GLU A 199 1.52 4.78 -17.52
N ASP A 200 2.29 4.04 -18.34
CA ASP A 200 2.53 2.61 -18.15
C ASP A 200 3.71 2.31 -17.22
N ASP A 201 4.57 3.30 -16.96
CA ASP A 201 5.90 3.13 -16.34
C ASP A 201 5.92 2.25 -15.08
N LEU A 202 4.93 2.40 -14.21
CA LEU A 202 4.84 1.62 -12.96
C LEU A 202 4.37 0.18 -13.16
N ASN A 203 3.79 -0.13 -14.30
CA ASN A 203 3.05 -1.37 -14.52
C ASN A 203 3.65 -2.27 -15.61
N ILE A 204 4.79 -1.89 -16.19
CA ILE A 204 5.41 -2.63 -17.30
C ILE A 204 5.67 -4.08 -16.88
N TYR A 205 5.04 -5.04 -17.59
CA TYR A 205 5.30 -6.47 -17.42
C TYR A 205 6.46 -6.92 -18.30
N ASN A 206 7.65 -6.82 -17.81
CA ASN A 206 8.86 -7.25 -18.52
C ASN A 206 9.14 -8.75 -18.31
N ASN A 207 8.29 -9.61 -18.89
CA ASN A 207 8.41 -11.08 -18.80
C ASN A 207 8.55 -11.63 -17.37
N GLY A 208 7.89 -10.98 -16.39
CA GLY A 208 7.93 -11.36 -14.99
C GLY A 208 9.11 -10.79 -14.21
N VAL A 209 10.02 -10.08 -14.87
CA VAL A 209 11.12 -9.39 -14.19
C VAL A 209 10.75 -7.93 -14.00
N CYS A 210 10.64 -7.48 -12.75
CA CYS A 210 10.31 -6.10 -12.45
C CYS A 210 11.41 -5.16 -12.95
N PRO A 211 11.08 -4.18 -13.79
CA PRO A 211 12.06 -3.22 -14.28
C PRO A 211 12.35 -2.09 -13.29
N LEU A 212 11.56 -1.97 -12.21
CA LEU A 212 11.69 -0.89 -11.24
C LEU A 212 12.88 -1.12 -10.31
N ILE A 213 13.53 -0.03 -9.88
CA ILE A 213 14.59 -0.09 -8.87
C ILE A 213 13.99 0.19 -7.49
N PRO A 214 14.15 -0.71 -6.50
CA PRO A 214 13.63 -0.46 -5.17
C PRO A 214 14.37 0.70 -4.47
N LYS A 215 13.65 1.47 -3.69
CA LYS A 215 14.22 2.50 -2.83
C LYS A 215 14.93 1.84 -1.64
N ASN A 216 16.11 2.32 -1.30
CA ASN A 216 16.95 1.73 -0.27
C ASN A 216 16.47 2.12 1.15
N TRP A 217 15.57 1.32 1.72
CA TRP A 217 15.19 1.43 3.11
C TRP A 217 15.99 0.42 3.95
N CYS A 218 16.54 0.89 5.07
CA CYS A 218 17.22 0.04 6.05
C CYS A 218 16.28 -0.42 7.15
N TYR A 219 15.19 0.32 7.39
CA TYR A 219 14.24 0.06 8.46
C TYR A 219 12.80 0.33 8.06
N LEU A 220 11.88 -0.43 8.66
CA LEU A 220 10.46 -0.09 8.72
C LEU A 220 10.13 0.39 10.14
N ASN A 221 9.51 1.56 10.24
CA ASN A 221 8.88 2.03 11.47
C ASN A 221 7.39 1.69 11.40
N LEU A 222 7.03 0.54 11.95
CA LEU A 222 5.67 -0.01 11.95
C LEU A 222 4.84 0.61 13.05
N ALA A 223 3.59 0.94 12.77
CA ALA A 223 2.62 1.43 13.75
C ALA A 223 1.25 0.78 13.55
N VAL A 224 0.58 0.40 14.63
CA VAL A 224 -0.75 -0.21 14.57
C VAL A 224 -1.83 0.86 14.61
N GLY A 225 -2.50 1.02 13.46
CA GLY A 225 -3.58 2.03 13.34
C GLY A 225 -3.10 3.47 13.61
N TYR A 226 -4.05 4.38 13.82
CA TYR A 226 -3.81 5.83 13.81
C TYR A 226 -3.95 6.49 15.20
N SER A 227 -4.24 5.72 16.25
CA SER A 227 -4.35 6.24 17.61
C SER A 227 -3.02 6.85 18.08
N LYS A 228 -3.08 7.94 18.85
CA LYS A 228 -1.87 8.55 19.48
C LYS A 228 -1.15 7.60 20.42
N LYS A 229 -1.89 6.66 21.04
CA LYS A 229 -1.33 5.57 21.84
C LYS A 229 -1.55 4.28 21.08
N ARG A 230 -0.50 3.77 20.47
CA ARG A 230 -0.52 2.60 19.59
C ARG A 230 0.75 1.80 19.72
N ASP A 231 0.66 0.52 19.40
CA ASP A 231 1.83 -0.33 19.34
C ASP A 231 2.71 0.12 18.17
N THR A 232 4.02 0.18 18.40
CA THR A 232 5.00 0.54 17.38
C THR A 232 6.20 -0.39 17.41
N ALA A 233 6.84 -0.58 16.27
CA ALA A 233 8.09 -1.33 16.18
C ALA A 233 8.99 -0.77 15.08
N LEU A 234 10.29 -0.77 15.36
CA LEU A 234 11.33 -0.54 14.35
C LEU A 234 11.91 -1.89 13.97
N VAL A 235 11.85 -2.23 12.68
CA VAL A 235 12.26 -3.52 12.14
C VAL A 235 13.30 -3.32 11.04
N GLU A 236 14.36 -4.10 11.04
CA GLU A 236 15.37 -4.10 9.97
C GLU A 236 14.76 -4.57 8.65
N VAL A 237 15.17 -3.96 7.54
CA VAL A 237 14.91 -4.42 6.18
C VAL A 237 16.18 -5.07 5.65
N VAL A 238 16.12 -6.36 5.38
CA VAL A 238 17.25 -7.13 4.84
C VAL A 238 17.37 -6.93 3.33
N ASP A 239 16.22 -6.91 2.65
CA ASP A 239 16.12 -6.74 1.21
C ASP A 239 14.76 -6.17 0.82
N ILE A 240 14.66 -5.64 -0.40
CA ILE A 240 13.42 -5.19 -1.00
C ILE A 240 13.38 -5.72 -2.42
N THR A 241 12.38 -6.52 -2.71
CA THR A 241 12.11 -7.07 -4.04
C THR A 241 10.76 -6.63 -4.55
N PHE A 242 10.49 -6.87 -5.83
CA PHE A 242 9.17 -6.67 -6.41
C PHE A 242 8.63 -8.01 -6.92
N GLU A 243 7.40 -8.32 -6.59
CA GLU A 243 6.67 -9.48 -7.08
C GLU A 243 5.48 -8.99 -7.93
N ALA A 244 5.20 -9.67 -9.06
CA ALA A 244 4.00 -9.37 -9.84
C ALA A 244 2.78 -9.92 -9.11
N GLU A 245 1.67 -9.19 -9.12
CA GLU A 245 0.40 -9.69 -8.60
C GLU A 245 -0.03 -10.95 -9.32
N THR A 246 -0.49 -11.94 -8.57
CA THR A 246 -0.97 -13.22 -9.09
C THR A 246 -2.43 -13.50 -8.70
N ASP A 247 -3.13 -14.22 -9.59
CA ASP A 247 -4.47 -14.74 -9.30
C ASP A 247 -4.42 -15.93 -8.31
N LYS A 248 -5.59 -16.43 -7.92
CA LYS A 248 -5.71 -17.61 -7.02
C LYS A 248 -5.10 -18.90 -7.59
N SER A 249 -4.76 -18.93 -8.87
CA SER A 249 -4.11 -20.07 -9.55
C SER A 249 -2.59 -19.85 -9.69
N GLY A 250 -2.05 -18.75 -9.19
CA GLY A 250 -0.64 -18.39 -9.30
C GLY A 250 -0.24 -17.77 -10.64
N ASN A 251 -1.20 -17.43 -11.52
CA ASN A 251 -0.88 -16.75 -12.77
C ASN A 251 -0.77 -15.26 -12.54
N VAL A 252 0.21 -14.61 -13.16
CA VAL A 252 0.35 -13.16 -13.11
C VAL A 252 -0.89 -12.48 -13.72
N VAL A 253 -1.50 -11.57 -12.96
CA VAL A 253 -2.62 -10.74 -13.43
C VAL A 253 -2.08 -9.69 -14.38
N ARG A 254 -2.43 -9.80 -15.67
CA ARG A 254 -1.93 -8.92 -16.71
C ARG A 254 -3.07 -8.16 -17.36
N PHE A 255 -2.77 -6.95 -17.83
CA PHE A 255 -3.76 -6.07 -18.45
C PHE A 255 -3.14 -5.18 -19.53
N ASP A 256 -3.98 -4.51 -20.28
CA ASP A 256 -3.68 -3.38 -21.16
C ASP A 256 -4.76 -2.31 -20.94
N PHE A 257 -4.53 -1.08 -21.42
CA PHE A 257 -5.56 -0.06 -21.51
C PHE A 257 -6.21 -0.08 -22.90
N ASP A 258 -7.53 0.13 -22.96
CA ASP A 258 -8.23 0.33 -24.22
C ASP A 258 -8.14 1.81 -24.70
N GLU A 259 -8.75 2.12 -25.84
CA GLU A 259 -8.76 3.48 -26.43
C GLU A 259 -9.47 4.54 -25.54
N SER A 260 -10.12 4.12 -24.48
CA SER A 260 -10.86 4.96 -23.51
C SER A 260 -10.23 4.90 -22.13
N ASP A 261 -8.97 4.44 -22.02
CA ASP A 261 -8.19 4.27 -20.79
C ASP A 261 -8.85 3.32 -19.76
N ASN A 262 -9.72 2.40 -20.21
CA ASN A 262 -10.21 1.35 -19.32
C ASN A 262 -9.24 0.18 -19.23
N VAL A 263 -9.10 -0.39 -18.05
CA VAL A 263 -8.28 -1.59 -17.80
C VAL A 263 -8.94 -2.81 -18.45
N CYS A 264 -8.19 -3.49 -19.31
CA CYS A 264 -8.61 -4.71 -20.00
C CYS A 264 -7.72 -5.87 -19.61
N PHE A 265 -8.19 -6.74 -18.70
CA PHE A 265 -7.44 -7.92 -18.27
C PHE A 265 -7.28 -8.94 -19.39
N SER A 266 -6.05 -9.42 -19.58
CA SER A 266 -5.72 -10.40 -20.63
C SER A 266 -4.46 -11.18 -20.24
N PRO A 267 -4.42 -12.50 -20.48
CA PRO A 267 -3.20 -13.30 -20.27
C PRO A 267 -2.00 -12.84 -21.12
N THR A 268 -2.25 -12.06 -22.16
CA THR A 268 -1.23 -11.50 -23.06
C THR A 268 -1.00 -10.01 -22.85
N GLY A 269 -1.64 -9.40 -21.83
CA GLY A 269 -1.46 -8.00 -21.47
C GLY A 269 0.00 -7.63 -21.26
N LYS A 270 0.37 -6.39 -21.52
CA LYS A 270 1.74 -5.89 -21.41
C LYS A 270 2.05 -5.29 -20.05
N LEU A 271 1.02 -5.10 -19.23
CA LEU A 271 1.09 -4.45 -17.92
C LEU A 271 0.70 -5.44 -16.83
N CYS A 272 1.23 -5.25 -15.62
CA CYS A 272 0.81 -5.94 -14.39
C CYS A 272 0.94 -5.00 -13.19
N LEU A 273 0.33 -5.35 -12.08
CA LEU A 273 0.58 -4.66 -10.82
C LEU A 273 1.83 -5.24 -10.13
N TRP A 274 2.68 -4.37 -9.61
CA TRP A 274 3.84 -4.76 -8.84
C TRP A 274 3.63 -4.54 -7.36
N ILE A 275 4.07 -5.50 -6.57
CA ILE A 275 4.02 -5.48 -5.11
C ILE A 275 5.45 -5.35 -4.59
N ALA A 276 5.74 -4.31 -3.82
CA ALA A 276 6.99 -4.17 -3.11
C ALA A 276 7.01 -5.11 -1.90
N VAL A 277 7.98 -5.99 -1.84
CA VAL A 277 8.16 -6.99 -0.78
C VAL A 277 9.36 -6.60 0.07
N PHE A 278 9.10 -6.26 1.32
CA PHE A 278 10.12 -5.96 2.31
C PHE A 278 10.49 -7.23 3.07
N HIS A 279 11.69 -7.75 2.86
CA HIS A 279 12.22 -8.88 3.62
C HIS A 279 12.68 -8.38 4.98
N LEU A 280 12.02 -8.84 6.04
CA LEU A 280 12.19 -8.32 7.39
C LEU A 280 13.34 -9.04 8.12
N GLY A 281 14.17 -8.27 8.80
CA GLY A 281 15.21 -8.74 9.69
C GLY A 281 14.80 -8.70 11.15
N LYS A 282 15.67 -8.19 12.00
CA LYS A 282 15.44 -8.13 13.44
C LYS A 282 14.49 -7.01 13.82
N VAL A 283 13.68 -7.24 14.85
CA VAL A 283 12.99 -6.18 15.58
C VAL A 283 13.99 -5.44 16.44
N VAL A 284 14.34 -4.22 16.05
CA VAL A 284 15.34 -3.38 16.73
C VAL A 284 14.77 -2.79 18.01
N ARG A 285 13.54 -2.29 17.94
CA ARG A 285 12.83 -1.66 19.06
C ARG A 285 11.33 -1.90 18.91
N LYS A 286 10.63 -2.04 20.04
CA LYS A 286 9.16 -2.09 20.06
C LYS A 286 8.61 -1.38 21.29
N GLU A 287 7.45 -0.76 21.12
CA GLU A 287 6.67 -0.15 22.18
C GLU A 287 5.25 -0.73 22.12
N ILE A 288 4.85 -1.46 23.14
CA ILE A 288 3.53 -2.08 23.25
C ILE A 288 2.73 -1.30 24.27
N VAL A 289 1.58 -0.78 23.83
CA VAL A 289 0.66 -0.05 24.71
C VAL A 289 -0.19 -1.08 25.45
N SER A 290 0.01 -1.15 26.75
CA SER A 290 -0.83 -1.98 27.64
C SER A 290 -2.29 -1.55 27.51
N LYS A 291 -3.14 -2.47 27.07
CA LYS A 291 -4.60 -2.30 26.97
C LYS A 291 -5.26 -2.41 28.33
#